data_d128c616376043d24f4447a582b67fa4
#
_entry.id   d128c616376043d24f4447a582b67fa4
#
_cell.length_a   1.000
_cell.length_b   1.000
_cell.length_c   1.000
_cell.angle_alpha   90.00
_cell.angle_beta   90.00
_cell.angle_gamma   90.00
#
_symmetry.space_group_name_H-M   'P 1'
#
loop_
_entity.id
_entity.type
_entity.pdbx_description
1 polymer ?
#
loop_
_entity_poly.entity_id
_entity_poly.type
_entity_poly.pdbx_seq_one_letter_code
_entity_poly.pdbx_strand_id
1 'polypeptide(L)'
;TSDGGTTWAATYTPAADTEATGYTLNIGTAYTDAAGNAGGTGATSAFAVDTLLPTVTSIAMTDSSLIIGETTTLTIVFSEAVSDFANIDLTLDANSGSLSTMTSSDQITWTGTYTPTNSYEDSTNTVTLANTWTDTAGNTGTTATTSNFAVDTLRPTLSSVAIATNGDGAASNGDTVSL
;
A
#
# COMPACT_ATOMS: atom_id res chain seq x y z
N THR A 1 -9.44 45.27 0.76
CA THR A 1 -8.75 45.82 -0.41
C THR A 1 -7.62 46.74 0.00
N SER A 2 -6.53 46.80 -0.77
CA SER A 2 -5.37 47.68 -0.51
C SER A 2 -5.32 48.87 -1.46
N ASP A 3 -6.26 48.99 -2.43
CA ASP A 3 -6.24 49.93 -3.57
C ASP A 3 -7.51 50.78 -3.69
N GLY A 4 -8.21 51.02 -2.58
CA GLY A 4 -9.43 51.86 -2.57
C GLY A 4 -10.68 51.16 -3.05
N GLY A 5 -10.68 49.83 -3.13
CA GLY A 5 -11.88 49.04 -3.46
C GLY A 5 -11.98 48.62 -4.92
N THR A 6 -10.85 48.61 -5.65
CA THR A 6 -10.81 48.12 -7.05
C THR A 6 -10.40 46.63 -7.11
N THR A 7 -9.60 46.16 -6.17
CA THR A 7 -9.19 44.74 -6.07
C THR A 7 -9.70 44.10 -4.79
N TRP A 8 -10.36 42.96 -4.94
CA TRP A 8 -10.90 42.18 -3.82
C TRP A 8 -10.29 40.78 -3.84
N ALA A 9 -9.92 40.29 -2.66
CA ALA A 9 -9.41 38.93 -2.44
C ALA A 9 -10.29 38.22 -1.41
N ALA A 10 -10.55 36.95 -1.66
CA ALA A 10 -11.20 36.02 -0.73
C ALA A 10 -10.51 34.66 -0.77
N THR A 11 -10.58 33.96 0.34
CA THR A 11 -10.12 32.56 0.44
C THR A 11 -11.31 31.64 0.14
N TYR A 12 -11.11 30.72 -0.77
CA TYR A 12 -12.02 29.59 -0.98
C TYR A 12 -11.48 28.37 -0.24
N THR A 13 -12.31 27.73 0.56
CA THR A 13 -11.98 26.46 1.24
C THR A 13 -12.92 25.39 0.67
N PRO A 14 -12.40 24.38 -0.03
CA PRO A 14 -13.23 23.29 -0.52
C PRO A 14 -13.91 22.51 0.63
N ALA A 15 -15.06 21.92 0.35
CA ALA A 15 -15.64 20.95 1.26
C ALA A 15 -14.77 19.70 1.33
N ALA A 16 -14.80 18.98 2.48
CA ALA A 16 -14.16 17.67 2.61
C ALA A 16 -14.84 16.63 1.69
N ASP A 17 -14.12 15.55 1.41
CA ASP A 17 -14.60 14.39 0.64
C ASP A 17 -15.20 14.79 -0.72
N THR A 18 -14.56 15.74 -1.40
CA THR A 18 -14.98 16.26 -2.69
C THR A 18 -13.95 15.92 -3.75
N GLU A 19 -14.38 15.24 -4.80
CA GLU A 19 -13.62 15.05 -6.03
C GLU A 19 -14.46 15.57 -7.21
N ALA A 20 -13.99 16.63 -7.87
CA ALA A 20 -14.68 17.20 -9.00
C ALA A 20 -13.77 18.06 -9.88
N THR A 21 -14.08 18.11 -11.16
CA THR A 21 -13.44 18.98 -12.15
C THR A 21 -14.43 20.05 -12.61
N GLY A 22 -13.91 21.18 -13.07
CA GLY A 22 -14.75 22.22 -13.66
C GLY A 22 -15.44 23.14 -12.64
N TYR A 23 -14.95 23.22 -11.40
CA TYR A 23 -15.41 24.22 -10.44
C TYR A 23 -15.16 25.63 -10.94
N THR A 24 -16.14 26.53 -10.76
CA THR A 24 -16.01 27.96 -11.00
C THR A 24 -16.57 28.72 -9.82
N LEU A 25 -15.92 29.82 -9.46
CA LEU A 25 -16.47 30.82 -8.54
C LEU A 25 -17.06 31.95 -9.34
N ASN A 26 -18.31 32.29 -9.05
CA ASN A 26 -19.06 33.28 -9.79
C ASN A 26 -19.31 34.51 -8.94
N ILE A 27 -19.17 35.69 -9.53
CA ILE A 27 -19.59 36.97 -8.95
C ILE A 27 -20.90 37.37 -9.65
N GLY A 28 -21.95 37.57 -8.86
CA GLY A 28 -23.21 38.09 -9.31
C GLY A 28 -23.20 39.63 -9.41
N THR A 29 -24.33 40.20 -9.73
CA THR A 29 -24.49 41.65 -9.94
C THR A 29 -24.85 42.42 -8.67
N ALA A 30 -24.74 41.83 -7.49
CA ALA A 30 -25.18 42.42 -6.21
C ALA A 30 -24.24 43.52 -5.67
N TYR A 31 -23.13 43.82 -6.35
CA TYR A 31 -22.22 44.90 -5.96
C TYR A 31 -22.44 46.15 -6.83
N THR A 32 -22.11 47.31 -6.27
CA THR A 32 -22.24 48.60 -6.94
C THR A 32 -20.96 49.42 -6.88
N ASP A 33 -20.76 50.31 -7.80
CA ASP A 33 -19.75 51.34 -7.70
C ASP A 33 -20.16 52.45 -6.70
N ALA A 34 -19.28 53.45 -6.49
CA ALA A 34 -19.53 54.55 -5.55
C ALA A 34 -20.69 55.45 -6.00
N ALA A 35 -21.11 55.43 -7.26
CA ALA A 35 -22.26 56.17 -7.82
C ALA A 35 -23.56 55.36 -7.71
N GLY A 36 -23.50 54.09 -7.29
CA GLY A 36 -24.67 53.19 -7.16
C GLY A 36 -25.00 52.38 -8.41
N ASN A 37 -24.15 52.39 -9.44
CA ASN A 37 -24.35 51.55 -10.62
C ASN A 37 -24.04 50.10 -10.33
N ALA A 38 -24.91 49.17 -10.74
CA ALA A 38 -24.73 47.73 -10.53
C ALA A 38 -23.55 47.20 -11.36
N GLY A 39 -22.78 46.30 -10.74
CA GLY A 39 -21.69 45.58 -11.40
C GLY A 39 -22.15 44.49 -12.36
N GLY A 40 -21.25 44.03 -13.21
CA GLY A 40 -21.46 42.88 -14.09
C GLY A 40 -21.18 41.55 -13.42
N THR A 41 -21.58 40.44 -14.04
CA THR A 41 -21.20 39.09 -13.62
C THR A 41 -19.76 38.78 -14.02
N GLY A 42 -19.12 37.95 -13.24
CA GLY A 42 -17.78 37.40 -13.52
C GLY A 42 -17.64 35.99 -13.01
N ALA A 43 -16.70 35.25 -13.55
CA ALA A 43 -16.38 33.93 -13.09
C ALA A 43 -14.86 33.67 -13.18
N THR A 44 -14.35 32.79 -12.33
CA THR A 44 -13.00 32.24 -12.49
C THR A 44 -12.92 31.29 -13.71
N SER A 45 -11.72 31.03 -14.19
CA SER A 45 -11.51 29.84 -15.00
C SER A 45 -11.89 28.58 -14.19
N ALA A 46 -12.25 27.51 -14.90
CA ALA A 46 -12.51 26.22 -14.24
C ALA A 46 -11.25 25.71 -13.57
N PHE A 47 -11.43 25.10 -12.39
CA PHE A 47 -10.37 24.45 -11.63
C PHE A 47 -10.87 23.11 -11.06
N ALA A 48 -9.94 22.22 -10.71
CA ALA A 48 -10.25 20.96 -10.04
C ALA A 48 -10.23 21.16 -8.52
N VAL A 49 -11.05 20.38 -7.84
CA VAL A 49 -11.05 20.20 -6.38
C VAL A 49 -10.98 18.72 -6.12
N ASP A 50 -10.00 18.30 -5.33
CA ASP A 50 -9.86 16.95 -4.82
C ASP A 50 -9.44 17.02 -3.35
N THR A 51 -10.35 16.64 -2.47
CA THR A 51 -10.18 16.54 -1.02
C THR A 51 -10.63 15.17 -0.54
N LEU A 52 -10.89 14.23 -1.46
CA LEU A 52 -11.18 12.84 -1.14
C LEU A 52 -9.89 12.16 -0.71
N LEU A 53 -9.93 11.45 0.42
CA LEU A 53 -8.76 10.71 0.89
C LEU A 53 -8.65 9.37 0.16
N PRO A 54 -7.50 9.05 -0.44
CA PRO A 54 -7.31 7.76 -1.08
C PRO A 54 -7.27 6.63 -0.04
N THR A 55 -7.85 5.50 -0.38
CA THR A 55 -7.92 4.32 0.49
C THR A 55 -7.31 3.10 -0.18
N VAL A 56 -6.98 2.07 0.63
CA VAL A 56 -6.55 0.77 0.12
C VAL A 56 -7.78 -0.12 -0.08
N THR A 57 -8.08 -0.45 -1.32
CA THR A 57 -9.17 -1.37 -1.68
C THR A 57 -8.82 -2.81 -1.35
N SER A 58 -7.55 -3.21 -1.58
CA SER A 58 -7.02 -4.52 -1.18
C SER A 58 -5.51 -4.49 -1.04
N ILE A 59 -4.99 -5.34 -0.15
CA ILE A 59 -3.58 -5.68 0.00
C ILE A 59 -3.48 -7.18 0.28
N ALA A 60 -2.85 -7.94 -0.61
CA ALA A 60 -2.84 -9.40 -0.52
C ALA A 60 -1.61 -10.04 -1.16
N MET A 61 -1.22 -11.20 -0.61
CA MET A 61 -0.30 -12.14 -1.24
C MET A 61 -1.08 -13.11 -2.13
N THR A 62 -0.54 -13.45 -3.29
CA THR A 62 -1.15 -14.47 -4.19
C THR A 62 -1.07 -15.87 -3.57
N ASP A 63 0.05 -16.18 -2.92
CA ASP A 63 0.24 -17.40 -2.13
C ASP A 63 0.50 -17.01 -0.66
N SER A 64 -0.20 -17.65 0.24
CA SER A 64 -0.14 -17.42 1.69
C SER A 64 0.58 -18.51 2.47
N SER A 65 1.23 -19.47 1.79
CA SER A 65 1.99 -20.56 2.42
C SER A 65 3.22 -20.89 1.59
N LEU A 66 4.36 -20.35 1.98
CA LEU A 66 5.59 -20.37 1.19
C LEU A 66 6.61 -21.36 1.78
N ILE A 67 7.19 -22.20 0.91
CA ILE A 67 8.26 -23.13 1.24
C ILE A 67 9.60 -22.73 0.57
N ILE A 68 10.63 -23.54 0.74
CA ILE A 68 11.96 -23.31 0.18
C ILE A 68 11.90 -23.12 -1.35
N GLY A 69 12.42 -21.99 -1.81
CA GLY A 69 12.55 -21.68 -3.24
C GLY A 69 11.30 -21.09 -3.89
N GLU A 70 10.21 -20.94 -3.16
CA GLU A 70 9.00 -20.28 -3.63
C GLU A 70 9.09 -18.76 -3.46
N THR A 71 8.31 -18.08 -4.25
CA THR A 71 8.07 -16.62 -4.18
C THR A 71 6.60 -16.37 -4.39
N THR A 72 6.10 -15.25 -3.90
CA THR A 72 4.70 -14.84 -4.12
C THR A 72 4.64 -13.40 -4.59
N THR A 73 3.51 -13.01 -5.18
CA THR A 73 3.26 -11.63 -5.59
C THR A 73 2.45 -10.92 -4.50
N LEU A 74 2.99 -9.82 -3.99
CA LEU A 74 2.21 -8.84 -3.24
C LEU A 74 1.49 -7.93 -4.23
N THR A 75 0.19 -7.80 -4.08
CA THR A 75 -0.65 -6.87 -4.84
C THR A 75 -1.33 -5.90 -3.90
N ILE A 76 -1.23 -4.62 -4.22
CA ILE A 76 -1.93 -3.53 -3.52
C ILE A 76 -2.81 -2.82 -4.55
N VAL A 77 -4.09 -2.63 -4.23
CA VAL A 77 -5.04 -1.89 -5.06
C VAL A 77 -5.54 -0.69 -4.26
N PHE A 78 -5.33 0.50 -4.78
CA PHE A 78 -5.82 1.74 -4.20
C PHE A 78 -7.19 2.10 -4.79
N SER A 79 -7.92 3.01 -4.14
CA SER A 79 -9.20 3.53 -4.63
C SER A 79 -9.04 4.41 -5.86
N GLU A 80 -7.87 5.00 -6.02
CA GLU A 80 -7.52 5.95 -7.07
C GLU A 80 -6.01 5.97 -7.33
N ALA A 81 -5.56 6.80 -8.27
CA ALA A 81 -4.14 6.89 -8.63
C ALA A 81 -3.32 7.56 -7.51
N VAL A 82 -2.22 6.90 -7.12
CA VAL A 82 -1.27 7.40 -6.10
C VAL A 82 0.05 7.79 -6.75
N SER A 83 0.68 8.86 -6.26
CA SER A 83 1.82 9.49 -6.93
C SER A 83 3.18 9.20 -6.29
N ASP A 84 3.23 9.01 -4.98
CA ASP A 84 4.48 8.91 -4.21
C ASP A 84 4.63 7.59 -3.41
N PHE A 85 3.74 6.62 -3.62
CA PHE A 85 3.87 5.29 -3.03
C PHE A 85 5.16 4.60 -3.50
N ALA A 86 5.91 4.05 -2.55
CA ALA A 86 7.15 3.31 -2.79
C ALA A 86 7.36 2.21 -1.73
N ASN A 87 8.36 1.34 -1.93
CA ASN A 87 8.68 0.27 -0.98
C ASN A 87 8.99 0.77 0.45
N ILE A 88 9.42 2.02 0.62
CA ILE A 88 9.70 2.59 1.95
C ILE A 88 8.43 2.72 2.80
N ASP A 89 7.26 2.77 2.18
CA ASP A 89 5.96 2.81 2.86
C ASP A 89 5.51 1.44 3.36
N LEU A 90 6.24 0.37 2.97
CA LEU A 90 5.95 -1.00 3.33
C LEU A 90 6.90 -1.51 4.42
N THR A 91 6.34 -2.16 5.42
CA THR A 91 7.08 -2.84 6.47
C THR A 91 6.76 -4.33 6.42
N LEU A 92 7.80 -5.17 6.31
CA LEU A 92 7.74 -6.60 6.42
C LEU A 92 8.12 -7.01 7.85
N ASP A 93 7.62 -8.17 8.31
CA ASP A 93 8.07 -8.74 9.56
C ASP A 93 9.58 -9.03 9.51
N ALA A 94 10.23 -8.83 10.66
CA ALA A 94 11.69 -8.90 10.76
C ALA A 94 12.23 -10.24 10.28
N ASN A 95 13.18 -10.19 9.35
CA ASN A 95 13.86 -11.37 8.78
C ASN A 95 12.95 -12.32 7.97
N SER A 96 11.69 -11.99 7.73
CA SER A 96 10.76 -12.88 7.00
C SER A 96 11.14 -13.05 5.52
N GLY A 97 11.68 -12.00 4.89
CA GLY A 97 12.01 -12.01 3.47
C GLY A 97 12.38 -10.63 2.92
N SER A 98 12.32 -10.54 1.61
CA SER A 98 12.55 -9.30 0.87
C SER A 98 11.46 -9.07 -0.17
N LEU A 99 11.21 -7.81 -0.51
CA LEU A 99 10.25 -7.40 -1.52
C LEU A 99 10.99 -6.69 -2.66
N SER A 100 10.73 -7.11 -3.91
CA SER A 100 11.21 -6.37 -5.08
C SER A 100 10.57 -4.97 -5.14
N THR A 101 11.13 -4.08 -5.94
CA THR A 101 10.48 -2.77 -6.19
C THR A 101 9.04 -2.97 -6.66
N MET A 102 8.12 -2.30 -5.98
CA MET A 102 6.72 -2.25 -6.40
C MET A 102 6.59 -1.47 -7.70
N THR A 103 5.79 -1.96 -8.62
CA THR A 103 5.58 -1.34 -9.95
C THR A 103 4.10 -1.29 -10.29
N SER A 104 3.73 -0.27 -11.05
CA SER A 104 2.37 -0.07 -11.55
C SER A 104 2.41 0.52 -12.96
N SER A 105 1.38 0.26 -13.76
CA SER A 105 1.16 0.89 -15.07
C SER A 105 0.02 1.91 -15.05
N ASP A 106 -0.82 1.88 -14.01
CA ASP A 106 -2.02 2.70 -13.87
C ASP A 106 -2.02 3.55 -12.59
N GLN A 107 -0.98 3.43 -11.76
CA GLN A 107 -0.84 4.07 -10.45
C GLN A 107 -1.92 3.67 -9.43
N ILE A 108 -2.79 2.73 -9.77
CA ILE A 108 -3.88 2.20 -8.93
C ILE A 108 -3.52 0.80 -8.42
N THR A 109 -3.08 -0.09 -9.32
CA THR A 109 -2.69 -1.45 -8.99
C THR A 109 -1.17 -1.58 -8.99
N TRP A 110 -0.61 -1.92 -7.84
CA TRP A 110 0.82 -2.07 -7.63
C TRP A 110 1.17 -3.51 -7.30
N THR A 111 2.23 -4.02 -7.91
CA THR A 111 2.69 -5.40 -7.70
C THR A 111 4.18 -5.46 -7.45
N GLY A 112 4.59 -6.42 -6.60
CA GLY A 112 5.99 -6.72 -6.32
C GLY A 112 6.14 -8.18 -5.92
N THR A 113 7.31 -8.76 -6.13
CA THR A 113 7.62 -10.13 -5.75
C THR A 113 8.21 -10.18 -4.35
N TYR A 114 7.56 -10.94 -3.46
CA TYR A 114 8.10 -11.28 -2.15
C TYR A 114 8.90 -12.58 -2.23
N THR A 115 10.10 -12.57 -1.67
CA THR A 115 11.01 -13.72 -1.60
C THR A 115 11.32 -14.00 -0.13
N PRO A 116 10.93 -15.18 0.40
CA PRO A 116 11.21 -15.57 1.79
C PRO A 116 12.71 -15.67 2.07
N THR A 117 13.09 -15.42 3.32
CA THR A 117 14.44 -15.72 3.83
C THR A 117 14.62 -17.23 3.98
N ASN A 118 15.82 -17.75 3.71
CA ASN A 118 16.15 -19.15 3.92
C ASN A 118 16.27 -19.48 5.43
N SER A 119 15.88 -20.69 5.81
CA SER A 119 15.96 -21.19 7.20
C SER A 119 15.14 -20.33 8.17
N TYR A 120 13.99 -19.89 7.72
CA TYR A 120 13.01 -19.11 8.47
C TYR A 120 11.70 -19.89 8.57
N GLU A 121 11.04 -19.85 9.72
CA GLU A 121 9.75 -20.49 9.99
C GLU A 121 8.90 -19.56 10.85
N ASP A 122 7.77 -19.09 10.29
CA ASP A 122 6.74 -18.32 10.99
C ASP A 122 5.41 -18.43 10.22
N SER A 123 4.32 -18.65 10.94
CA SER A 123 2.97 -18.79 10.37
C SER A 123 2.16 -17.49 10.39
N THR A 124 2.72 -16.40 10.91
CA THR A 124 1.97 -15.16 11.21
C THR A 124 2.54 -13.91 10.54
N ASN A 125 3.35 -14.07 9.49
CA ASN A 125 3.96 -12.95 8.79
C ASN A 125 2.90 -12.02 8.18
N THR A 126 3.21 -10.73 8.16
CA THR A 126 2.38 -9.68 7.55
C THR A 126 3.24 -8.71 6.73
N VAL A 127 2.60 -8.01 5.81
CA VAL A 127 3.13 -6.77 5.20
C VAL A 127 2.20 -5.65 5.58
N THR A 128 2.76 -4.60 6.19
CA THR A 128 2.01 -3.42 6.61
C THR A 128 2.38 -2.23 5.73
N LEU A 129 1.36 -1.56 5.20
CA LEU A 129 1.46 -0.28 4.50
C LEU A 129 1.21 0.85 5.50
N ALA A 130 2.16 1.78 5.61
CA ALA A 130 2.01 3.01 6.39
C ALA A 130 1.09 4.03 5.66
N ASN A 131 0.76 5.13 6.32
CA ASN A 131 0.00 6.24 5.74
C ASN A 131 0.92 7.40 5.29
N THR A 132 2.07 7.09 4.72
CA THR A 132 3.09 8.07 4.30
C THR A 132 3.03 8.38 2.79
N TRP A 133 2.07 7.82 2.09
CA TRP A 133 1.79 8.00 0.67
C TRP A 133 0.59 8.91 0.43
N THR A 134 0.52 9.50 -0.78
CA THR A 134 -0.56 10.43 -1.18
C THR A 134 -1.12 10.06 -2.55
N ASP A 135 -2.33 10.58 -2.85
CA ASP A 135 -2.85 10.63 -4.21
C ASP A 135 -2.15 11.69 -5.07
N THR A 136 -2.63 11.89 -6.27
CA THR A 136 -2.09 12.89 -7.21
C THR A 136 -2.41 14.35 -6.82
N ALA A 137 -3.39 14.57 -5.95
CA ALA A 137 -3.75 15.88 -5.42
C ALA A 137 -3.00 16.25 -4.12
N GLY A 138 -2.35 15.26 -3.48
CA GLY A 138 -1.60 15.43 -2.24
C GLY A 138 -2.39 15.05 -0.98
N ASN A 139 -3.55 14.39 -1.08
CA ASN A 139 -4.29 13.90 0.07
C ASN A 139 -3.63 12.63 0.61
N THR A 140 -3.42 12.58 1.93
CA THR A 140 -2.74 11.45 2.59
C THR A 140 -3.61 10.21 2.65
N GLY A 141 -3.04 9.05 2.28
CA GLY A 141 -3.71 7.77 2.30
C GLY A 141 -3.83 7.12 3.68
N THR A 142 -4.47 5.95 3.72
CA THR A 142 -4.72 5.17 4.94
C THR A 142 -3.73 4.02 5.08
N THR A 143 -3.58 3.50 6.32
CA THR A 143 -2.81 2.28 6.58
C THR A 143 -3.57 1.04 6.15
N ALA A 144 -2.84 -0.02 5.79
CA ALA A 144 -3.40 -1.35 5.53
C ALA A 144 -2.40 -2.45 5.89
N THR A 145 -2.89 -3.67 6.11
CA THR A 145 -2.04 -4.82 6.43
C THR A 145 -2.61 -6.05 5.72
N THR A 146 -1.74 -6.92 5.19
CA THR A 146 -2.16 -8.21 4.61
C THR A 146 -2.81 -9.09 5.69
N SER A 147 -3.59 -10.08 5.26
CA SER A 147 -3.83 -11.25 6.11
C SER A 147 -2.50 -11.94 6.43
N ASN A 148 -2.46 -12.70 7.54
CA ASN A 148 -1.29 -13.51 7.87
C ASN A 148 -0.98 -14.48 6.74
N PHE A 149 0.33 -14.67 6.47
CA PHE A 149 0.83 -15.71 5.58
C PHE A 149 1.95 -16.51 6.29
N ALA A 150 2.06 -17.78 5.93
CA ALA A 150 3.07 -18.67 6.50
C ALA A 150 4.31 -18.72 5.61
N VAL A 151 5.47 -18.78 6.25
CA VAL A 151 6.75 -19.07 5.61
C VAL A 151 7.39 -20.23 6.39
N ASP A 152 7.70 -21.31 5.69
CA ASP A 152 8.50 -22.42 6.22
C ASP A 152 9.59 -22.77 5.20
N THR A 153 10.75 -22.19 5.40
CA THR A 153 11.96 -22.49 4.62
C THR A 153 13.01 -23.23 5.46
N LEU A 154 12.62 -23.71 6.66
CA LEU A 154 13.47 -24.48 7.53
C LEU A 154 13.50 -25.96 7.09
N ARG A 155 14.69 -26.49 6.86
CA ARG A 155 14.86 -27.89 6.48
C ARG A 155 14.75 -28.78 7.71
N PRO A 156 14.04 -29.91 7.62
CA PRO A 156 14.08 -30.89 8.70
C PRO A 156 15.50 -31.45 8.85
N THR A 157 15.91 -31.70 10.08
CA THR A 157 17.20 -32.31 10.42
C THR A 157 17.00 -33.73 10.94
N LEU A 158 17.84 -34.63 10.46
CA LEU A 158 17.88 -35.99 11.01
C LEU A 158 18.74 -36.00 12.28
N SER A 159 18.11 -36.25 13.41
CA SER A 159 18.80 -36.23 14.72
C SER A 159 19.57 -37.53 15.04
N SER A 160 19.11 -38.66 14.54
CA SER A 160 19.78 -39.94 14.73
C SER A 160 19.35 -40.96 13.68
N VAL A 161 20.24 -41.87 13.36
CA VAL A 161 19.97 -43.12 12.65
C VAL A 161 20.53 -44.27 13.54
N ALA A 162 19.70 -45.26 13.78
CA ALA A 162 20.12 -46.45 14.55
C ALA A 162 19.90 -47.71 13.73
N ILE A 163 20.80 -48.64 13.84
CA ILE A 163 20.61 -50.01 13.35
C ILE A 163 20.07 -50.83 14.52
N ALA A 164 18.89 -51.42 14.32
CA ALA A 164 18.39 -52.43 15.28
C ALA A 164 19.20 -53.72 15.09
N THR A 165 19.93 -54.14 16.12
CA THR A 165 20.62 -55.41 16.19
C THR A 165 19.86 -56.35 17.11
N ASN A 166 20.10 -57.66 17.04
CA ASN A 166 19.41 -58.66 17.86
C ASN A 166 19.82 -58.62 19.35
N GLY A 167 20.35 -57.46 19.83
CA GLY A 167 20.67 -57.23 21.25
C GLY A 167 22.12 -57.46 21.63
N ASP A 168 22.98 -57.80 20.71
CA ASP A 168 24.41 -58.01 20.94
C ASP A 168 25.27 -56.79 20.58
N GLY A 169 24.65 -55.72 20.03
CA GLY A 169 25.35 -54.51 19.65
C GLY A 169 26.17 -54.60 18.37
N ALA A 170 26.12 -55.72 17.67
CA ALA A 170 26.81 -55.95 16.41
C ALA A 170 25.83 -56.28 15.29
N ALA A 171 26.03 -55.71 14.11
CA ALA A 171 25.24 -56.06 12.94
C ALA A 171 25.66 -57.44 12.40
N SER A 172 24.74 -58.39 12.32
CA SER A 172 24.96 -59.78 11.88
C SER A 172 23.96 -60.18 10.78
N ASN A 173 24.18 -61.39 10.21
CA ASN A 173 23.26 -61.91 9.19
C ASN A 173 21.87 -62.21 9.81
N GLY A 174 20.85 -61.48 9.35
CA GLY A 174 19.48 -61.54 9.84
C GLY A 174 19.00 -60.29 10.55
N ASP A 175 19.88 -59.30 10.80
CA ASP A 175 19.49 -57.98 11.28
C ASP A 175 18.83 -57.15 10.19
N THR A 176 17.88 -56.31 10.56
CA THR A 176 17.17 -55.40 9.66
C THR A 176 17.50 -53.95 9.98
N VAL A 177 17.72 -53.17 8.95
CA VAL A 177 17.81 -51.71 9.05
C VAL A 177 16.42 -51.14 8.73
N SER A 178 15.83 -50.40 9.68
CA SER A 178 14.62 -49.63 9.44
C SER A 178 15.01 -48.14 9.38
N LEU A 179 14.59 -47.48 8.28
CA LEU A 179 14.75 -46.05 8.08
C LEU A 179 13.39 -45.40 8.21
#